data_e1689b510b18182d4c8bf04f394935ea
#
_entry.id   e1689b510b18182d4c8bf04f394935ea
#
_cell.length_a   1.000
_cell.length_b   1.000
_cell.length_c   1.000
_cell.angle_alpha   90.00
_cell.angle_beta   90.00
_cell.angle_gamma   90.00
#
_symmetry.space_group_name_H-M   'P 1'
#
loop_
_entity.id
_entity.type
_entity.pdbx_description
1 polymer ?
#
loop_
_entity_poly.entity_id
_entity_poly.type
_entity_poly.pdbx_seq_one_letter_code
_entity_poly.pdbx_strand_id
1 'polypeptide(L)'
;MRSSLLLILVGVASASLGAADGTSQASTAQQPENVPALEMDEVTATIANAQAVQNPLMMGAMPSGHVPRTARHRHEKAHLMKRMDRKSGKWTTNHPRYRLLEALWAYTRYRERHMAELDRWRTLYKSVSKKQMKTLENTIGYKKKLDEIEGLILVNAAICKDMAQNAMQFYGIEQKELDDHMALAEKDGRQADKFATSQTLKHYVRDWADEGLKERNEAFPCILSTLKTIKSEYAEDTKLSVLLPGSGLGRLGHDVANLGGFEVTINEWSMFMNVGYRYMDAQTSTHTLTFHPFVDAMSHHATKEDMLHPISAPNTVPHPDVLLVEGDFNTVLNDKEGHFDIIVTHFFIDTARNLMAYFDTIHRLLKPGGRWINFGPLLYGTGPFVQLSLEEIIEVVEAMGFAFEDIGPECGDLTFEGREVRSKEAEYGFNVRALTRYAYLAQVWMVRKM
;
A
#
# COMPACT_ATOMS: atom_id res chain seq x y z
N MET A 1 -13.55 21.46 8.43
CA MET A 1 -14.08 20.37 7.62
C MET A 1 -12.96 19.35 7.47
N ARG A 2 -13.11 18.20 8.10
CA ARG A 2 -12.07 17.15 8.17
C ARG A 2 -12.04 16.41 6.84
N SER A 3 -10.96 16.55 6.08
CA SER A 3 -10.70 15.75 4.87
C SER A 3 -10.27 14.36 5.31
N SER A 4 -11.20 13.41 5.26
CA SER A 4 -10.90 11.99 5.50
C SER A 4 -10.21 11.42 4.26
N LEU A 5 -8.97 10.96 4.44
CA LEU A 5 -8.30 10.10 3.46
C LEU A 5 -9.16 8.84 3.25
N LEU A 6 -9.55 8.61 2.02
CA LEU A 6 -10.27 7.41 1.64
C LEU A 6 -9.26 6.26 1.51
N LEU A 7 -8.98 5.61 2.63
CA LEU A 7 -8.42 4.27 2.64
C LEU A 7 -9.60 3.29 2.60
N ILE A 8 -9.55 2.34 1.69
CA ILE A 8 -10.51 1.23 1.65
C ILE A 8 -10.41 0.51 2.99
N LEU A 9 -11.34 0.83 3.90
CA LEU A 9 -11.51 0.15 5.16
C LEU A 9 -12.22 -1.17 4.87
N VAL A 10 -11.47 -2.26 4.88
CA VAL A 10 -12.06 -3.56 5.18
C VAL A 10 -12.53 -3.47 6.63
N GLY A 11 -13.85 -3.28 6.81
CA GLY A 11 -14.46 -3.03 8.09
C GLY A 11 -14.30 -4.22 9.03
N VAL A 12 -13.52 -4.04 10.09
CA VAL A 12 -13.64 -4.86 11.29
C VAL A 12 -14.77 -4.25 12.11
N ALA A 13 -15.93 -4.87 12.11
CA ALA A 13 -17.04 -4.54 12.98
C ALA A 13 -16.63 -4.83 14.42
N SER A 14 -16.26 -3.79 15.17
CA SER A 14 -16.14 -3.86 16.63
C SER A 14 -17.53 -3.72 17.24
N ALA A 15 -18.08 -4.83 17.73
CA ALA A 15 -19.28 -4.80 18.56
C ALA A 15 -18.94 -4.09 19.90
N SER A 16 -19.53 -2.95 20.11
CA SER A 16 -19.52 -2.24 21.40
C SER A 16 -20.51 -2.91 22.33
N LEU A 17 -20.02 -3.58 23.37
CA LEU A 17 -20.81 -3.98 24.53
C LEU A 17 -20.77 -2.87 25.57
N GLY A 18 -21.97 -2.47 26.00
CA GLY A 18 -22.22 -1.35 26.90
C GLY A 18 -21.63 -1.55 28.30
N ALA A 19 -21.29 -0.41 28.88
CA ALA A 19 -20.87 -0.28 30.26
C ALA A 19 -22.08 -0.46 31.20
N ALA A 20 -21.89 -1.25 32.26
CA ALA A 20 -22.74 -1.21 33.45
C ALA A 20 -21.88 -0.75 34.64
N ASP A 21 -22.35 0.29 35.30
CA ASP A 21 -21.80 0.85 36.51
C ASP A 21 -21.89 -0.11 37.71
N GLY A 22 -20.88 -0.08 38.55
CA GLY A 22 -20.87 -0.76 39.84
C GLY A 22 -19.76 -0.24 40.75
N THR A 23 -20.17 0.54 41.72
CA THR A 23 -19.41 1.29 42.72
C THR A 23 -18.65 0.43 43.74
N SER A 24 -17.50 1.00 44.20
CA SER A 24 -16.91 1.06 45.54
C SER A 24 -16.24 -0.18 46.15
N GLN A 25 -15.04 -0.10 46.61
CA GLN A 25 -14.49 0.27 47.90
C GLN A 25 -12.97 0.06 47.98
N ALA A 26 -12.31 0.98 48.64
CA ALA A 26 -10.89 0.98 48.92
C ALA A 26 -10.49 -0.05 50.00
N SER A 27 -9.31 -0.68 49.86
CA SER A 27 -8.60 -1.32 50.99
C SER A 27 -7.09 -1.26 50.74
N THR A 28 -6.46 -0.59 51.66
CA THR A 28 -5.11 -0.46 52.19
C THR A 28 -3.99 -1.33 51.57
N ALA A 29 -2.88 -0.64 51.36
CA ALA A 29 -1.57 -1.13 50.95
C ALA A 29 -0.86 -1.97 52.03
N GLN A 30 -0.21 -3.03 51.57
CA GLN A 30 0.97 -3.65 52.20
C GLN A 30 2.10 -3.84 51.21
N GLN A 31 3.31 -3.43 51.57
CA GLN A 31 4.55 -3.59 50.82
C GLN A 31 4.96 -5.07 50.70
N PRO A 32 5.53 -5.51 49.60
CA PRO A 32 6.13 -6.84 49.52
C PRO A 32 7.65 -6.83 49.78
N GLU A 33 8.07 -7.88 50.45
CA GLU A 33 9.42 -8.27 50.75
C GLU A 33 10.26 -8.66 49.50
N ASN A 34 11.57 -8.58 49.69
CA ASN A 34 12.66 -8.91 48.77
C ASN A 34 12.49 -10.22 47.99
N VAL A 35 12.68 -10.16 46.66
CA VAL A 35 12.93 -11.31 45.81
C VAL A 35 14.31 -11.13 45.15
N PRO A 36 15.15 -12.22 45.08
CA PRO A 36 16.52 -12.11 44.59
C PRO A 36 16.60 -11.84 43.06
N ALA A 37 17.67 -11.15 42.72
CA ALA A 37 18.02 -10.83 41.33
C ALA A 37 18.27 -12.12 40.52
N LEU A 38 17.51 -12.31 39.44
CA LEU A 38 17.78 -13.29 38.40
C LEU A 38 18.63 -12.66 37.30
N GLU A 39 19.62 -13.44 36.89
CA GLU A 39 20.72 -13.06 36.02
C GLU A 39 20.29 -12.38 34.68
N MET A 40 20.93 -11.26 34.40
CA MET A 40 20.72 -10.40 33.23
C MET A 40 21.36 -10.89 31.93
N ASP A 41 21.89 -12.11 31.86
CA ASP A 41 22.75 -12.54 30.74
C ASP A 41 21.99 -13.06 29.50
N GLU A 42 20.77 -13.59 29.61
CA GLU A 42 20.01 -14.11 28.46
C GLU A 42 19.30 -13.01 27.65
N VAL A 43 18.85 -11.95 28.31
CA VAL A 43 18.17 -10.82 27.60
C VAL A 43 19.18 -10.01 26.81
N THR A 44 20.40 -9.87 27.35
CA THR A 44 21.51 -9.18 26.66
C THR A 44 21.99 -9.98 25.44
N ALA A 45 21.97 -11.31 25.51
CA ALA A 45 22.32 -12.19 24.39
C ALA A 45 21.27 -12.15 23.25
N THR A 46 19.98 -12.02 23.58
CA THR A 46 18.89 -11.91 22.58
C THR A 46 18.91 -10.54 21.89
N ILE A 47 19.22 -9.46 22.62
CA ILE A 47 19.42 -8.12 22.05
C ILE A 47 20.72 -8.07 21.24
N ALA A 48 21.79 -8.71 21.70
CA ALA A 48 23.04 -8.82 20.95
C ALA A 48 22.88 -9.70 19.70
N ASN A 49 22.07 -10.75 19.71
CA ASN A 49 21.74 -11.54 18.53
C ASN A 49 20.79 -10.79 17.57
N ALA A 50 19.85 -9.98 18.07
CA ALA A 50 19.06 -9.09 17.21
C ALA A 50 19.93 -7.96 16.60
N GLN A 51 20.97 -7.53 17.30
CA GLN A 51 21.98 -6.60 16.77
C GLN A 51 23.04 -7.28 15.90
N ALA A 52 23.32 -8.57 16.10
CA ALA A 52 24.28 -9.34 15.30
C ALA A 52 23.68 -9.88 13.99
N VAL A 53 22.36 -9.88 13.84
CA VAL A 53 21.66 -10.07 12.55
C VAL A 53 21.64 -8.74 11.75
N GLN A 54 22.07 -7.63 12.31
CA GLN A 54 22.53 -6.48 11.54
C GLN A 54 23.86 -6.86 10.88
N ASN A 55 23.74 -7.55 9.76
CA ASN A 55 24.84 -7.85 8.87
C ASN A 55 25.61 -6.53 8.60
N PRO A 56 26.91 -6.40 8.93
CA PRO A 56 27.68 -5.18 8.63
C PRO A 56 27.78 -4.90 7.13
N LEU A 57 27.29 -5.79 6.27
CA LEU A 57 27.16 -5.63 4.82
C LEU A 57 25.95 -4.77 4.40
N MET A 58 25.01 -4.45 5.29
CA MET A 58 23.88 -3.55 5.00
C MET A 58 24.20 -2.05 5.23
N MET A 59 25.42 -1.71 5.66
CA MET A 59 25.99 -0.39 5.46
C MET A 59 26.70 -0.28 4.10
N GLY A 60 26.25 -1.05 3.12
CA GLY A 60 26.50 -0.78 1.72
C GLY A 60 26.00 0.63 1.42
N ALA A 61 26.89 1.49 0.90
CA ALA A 61 26.61 2.85 0.54
C ALA A 61 25.18 2.97 -0.01
N MET A 62 24.34 3.79 0.64
CA MET A 62 23.03 4.18 0.11
C MET A 62 23.21 4.42 -1.39
N PRO A 63 22.39 3.83 -2.27
CA PRO A 63 22.54 4.01 -3.70
C PRO A 63 22.60 5.52 -3.96
N SER A 64 23.73 6.00 -4.47
CA SER A 64 23.95 7.40 -4.76
C SER A 64 22.80 7.92 -5.61
N GLY A 65 22.03 8.83 -5.09
CA GLY A 65 20.80 9.47 -5.54
C GLY A 65 20.22 8.96 -6.85
N HIS A 66 18.93 8.68 -6.85
CA HIS A 66 18.16 8.25 -8.03
C HIS A 66 18.49 9.09 -9.28
N VAL A 67 19.43 8.62 -10.06
CA VAL A 67 19.69 9.22 -11.37
C VAL A 67 18.53 8.80 -12.27
N PRO A 68 17.79 9.73 -12.85
CA PRO A 68 16.70 9.39 -13.78
C PRO A 68 17.22 8.54 -14.94
N ARG A 69 16.68 7.34 -15.08
CA ARG A 69 17.21 6.30 -15.99
C ARG A 69 17.06 6.67 -17.48
N THR A 70 15.95 7.34 -17.84
CA THR A 70 15.65 7.73 -19.23
C THR A 70 15.32 9.22 -19.35
N ALA A 71 15.18 9.73 -20.58
CA ALA A 71 14.72 11.10 -20.83
C ALA A 71 13.32 11.37 -20.24
N ARG A 72 12.40 10.39 -20.30
CA ARG A 72 11.06 10.47 -19.70
C ARG A 72 11.14 10.68 -18.18
N HIS A 73 12.00 9.92 -17.50
CA HIS A 73 12.20 10.03 -16.06
C HIS A 73 12.78 11.39 -15.65
N ARG A 74 13.74 11.94 -16.44
CA ARG A 74 14.29 13.28 -16.18
C ARG A 74 13.24 14.38 -16.34
N HIS A 75 12.43 14.27 -17.41
CA HIS A 75 11.35 15.21 -17.69
C HIS A 75 10.29 15.17 -16.55
N GLU A 76 9.80 14.00 -16.20
CA GLU A 76 8.80 13.84 -15.14
C GLU A 76 9.35 14.29 -13.77
N LYS A 77 10.63 13.99 -13.44
CA LYS A 77 11.22 14.47 -12.21
C LYS A 77 11.24 16.01 -12.15
N ALA A 78 11.54 16.69 -13.24
CA ALA A 78 11.52 18.15 -13.29
C ALA A 78 10.09 18.69 -13.07
N HIS A 79 9.08 18.06 -13.69
CA HIS A 79 7.66 18.41 -13.50
C HIS A 79 7.20 18.15 -12.07
N LEU A 80 7.57 17.01 -11.49
CA LEU A 80 7.28 16.66 -10.10
C LEU A 80 7.88 17.69 -9.14
N MET A 81 9.17 18.05 -9.30
CA MET A 81 9.81 19.05 -8.45
C MET A 81 9.12 20.42 -8.55
N LYS A 82 8.65 20.80 -9.74
CA LYS A 82 7.87 22.03 -9.91
C LYS A 82 6.51 21.96 -9.17
N ARG A 83 5.80 20.82 -9.25
CA ARG A 83 4.55 20.62 -8.49
C ARG A 83 4.79 20.59 -6.98
N MET A 84 5.95 20.11 -6.53
CA MET A 84 6.36 20.03 -5.12
C MET A 84 6.86 21.38 -4.56
N ASP A 85 7.10 22.40 -5.38
CA ASP A 85 7.53 23.71 -4.87
C ASP A 85 6.41 24.30 -3.99
N ARG A 86 6.76 24.78 -2.77
CA ARG A 86 5.82 25.42 -1.84
C ARG A 86 5.06 26.60 -2.43
N LYS A 87 5.66 27.25 -3.45
CA LYS A 87 5.05 28.38 -4.17
C LYS A 87 4.13 27.94 -5.30
N SER A 88 4.08 26.64 -5.60
CA SER A 88 3.25 26.08 -6.67
C SER A 88 1.83 25.83 -6.15
N GLY A 89 0.96 26.81 -6.29
CA GLY A 89 -0.43 26.72 -5.84
C GLY A 89 -0.66 27.13 -4.39
N LYS A 90 -1.83 26.77 -3.85
CA LYS A 90 -2.20 27.09 -2.46
C LYS A 90 -1.59 26.09 -1.49
N TRP A 91 -0.91 26.56 -0.44
CA TRP A 91 -0.44 25.72 0.64
C TRP A 91 -1.61 25.26 1.52
N THR A 92 -2.05 24.04 1.27
CA THR A 92 -3.15 23.37 1.98
C THR A 92 -2.76 21.92 2.25
N THR A 93 -3.60 21.18 2.96
CA THR A 93 -3.44 19.72 3.16
C THR A 93 -3.45 18.91 1.86
N ASN A 94 -3.94 19.49 0.76
CA ASN A 94 -3.92 18.85 -0.56
C ASN A 94 -2.64 19.16 -1.36
N HIS A 95 -1.80 20.10 -0.90
CA HIS A 95 -0.55 20.42 -1.60
C HIS A 95 0.38 19.20 -1.62
N PRO A 96 0.98 18.80 -2.77
CA PRO A 96 1.79 17.59 -2.87
C PRO A 96 2.91 17.54 -1.84
N ARG A 97 3.64 18.64 -1.62
CA ARG A 97 4.71 18.71 -0.63
C ARG A 97 4.20 18.59 0.80
N TYR A 98 3.02 19.15 1.13
CA TYR A 98 2.41 18.98 2.44
C TYR A 98 2.09 17.50 2.70
N ARG A 99 1.47 16.82 1.74
CA ARG A 99 1.14 15.40 1.82
C ARG A 99 2.38 14.51 1.92
N LEU A 100 3.46 14.89 1.24
CA LEU A 100 4.75 14.22 1.38
C LEU A 100 5.30 14.35 2.81
N LEU A 101 5.28 15.56 3.40
CA LEU A 101 5.70 15.77 4.78
C LEU A 101 4.86 14.98 5.78
N GLU A 102 3.54 14.84 5.57
CA GLU A 102 2.67 13.96 6.38
C GLU A 102 3.09 12.48 6.28
N ALA A 103 3.42 12.00 5.08
CA ALA A 103 3.89 10.64 4.90
C ALA A 103 5.28 10.43 5.56
N LEU A 104 6.21 11.34 5.35
CA LEU A 104 7.54 11.29 5.98
C LEU A 104 7.46 11.32 7.50
N TRP A 105 6.57 12.16 8.06
CA TRP A 105 6.29 12.18 9.49
C TRP A 105 5.82 10.82 10.00
N ALA A 106 4.88 10.20 9.31
CA ALA A 106 4.34 8.91 9.69
C ALA A 106 5.40 7.80 9.66
N TYR A 107 6.22 7.73 8.61
CA TYR A 107 7.34 6.79 8.54
C TYR A 107 8.37 7.03 9.64
N THR A 108 8.70 8.28 9.92
CA THR A 108 9.65 8.65 10.99
C THR A 108 9.12 8.27 12.38
N ARG A 109 7.81 8.39 12.61
CA ARG A 109 7.15 8.06 13.89
C ARG A 109 6.61 6.63 13.95
N TYR A 110 6.96 5.74 13.02
CA TYR A 110 6.50 4.35 13.01
C TYR A 110 6.73 3.67 14.36
N ARG A 111 7.95 3.76 14.90
CA ARG A 111 8.31 3.18 16.20
C ARG A 111 7.39 3.67 17.30
N GLU A 112 7.30 4.96 17.52
CA GLU A 112 6.55 5.56 18.62
C GLU A 112 5.06 5.19 18.55
N ARG A 113 4.51 5.18 17.33
CA ARG A 113 3.08 4.87 17.12
C ARG A 113 2.76 3.41 17.38
N HIS A 114 3.62 2.48 16.99
CA HIS A 114 3.41 1.04 17.22
C HIS A 114 3.76 0.62 18.64
N MET A 115 4.78 1.23 19.25
CA MET A 115 5.09 1.01 20.67
C MET A 115 3.95 1.47 21.59
N ALA A 116 3.32 2.61 21.30
CA ALA A 116 2.15 3.05 22.05
C ALA A 116 0.99 2.04 21.99
N GLU A 117 0.79 1.37 20.86
CA GLU A 117 -0.21 0.30 20.74
C GLU A 117 0.19 -0.95 21.54
N LEU A 118 1.45 -1.34 21.47
CA LEU A 118 1.98 -2.47 22.26
C LEU A 118 1.86 -2.21 23.76
N ASP A 119 2.15 -0.99 24.22
CA ASP A 119 2.00 -0.59 25.64
C ASP A 119 0.52 -0.57 26.04
N ARG A 120 -0.39 -0.25 25.15
CA ARG A 120 -1.82 -0.41 25.37
C ARG A 120 -2.18 -1.88 25.58
N TRP A 121 -1.64 -2.82 24.78
CA TRP A 121 -1.86 -4.25 24.98
C TRP A 121 -1.28 -4.74 26.31
N ARG A 122 -0.07 -4.31 26.67
CA ARG A 122 0.54 -4.59 27.99
C ARG A 122 -0.33 -4.08 29.14
N THR A 123 -0.94 -2.90 28.97
CA THR A 123 -1.83 -2.31 29.97
C THR A 123 -3.14 -3.10 30.08
N LEU A 124 -3.76 -3.46 28.98
CA LEU A 124 -4.97 -4.30 28.97
C LEU A 124 -4.73 -5.65 29.60
N TYR A 125 -3.55 -6.25 29.39
CA TYR A 125 -3.17 -7.52 30.01
C TYR A 125 -3.18 -7.45 31.55
N LYS A 126 -2.91 -6.29 32.17
CA LYS A 126 -2.98 -6.11 33.63
C LYS A 126 -4.40 -6.28 34.18
N SER A 127 -5.44 -6.21 33.34
CA SER A 127 -6.84 -6.44 33.74
C SER A 127 -7.19 -7.94 33.86
N VAL A 128 -6.29 -8.83 33.41
CA VAL A 128 -6.46 -10.28 33.56
C VAL A 128 -6.17 -10.71 34.99
N SER A 129 -6.97 -11.62 35.58
CA SER A 129 -6.79 -12.06 36.96
C SER A 129 -5.43 -12.77 37.17
N LYS A 130 -4.89 -12.71 38.39
CA LYS A 130 -3.59 -13.37 38.74
C LYS A 130 -3.56 -14.84 38.39
N LYS A 131 -4.68 -15.57 38.58
CA LYS A 131 -4.79 -17.01 38.23
C LYS A 131 -4.68 -17.22 36.72
N GLN A 132 -5.39 -16.41 35.92
CA GLN A 132 -5.36 -16.49 34.47
C GLN A 132 -4.00 -16.07 33.92
N MET A 133 -3.38 -15.00 34.46
CA MET A 133 -2.02 -14.59 34.07
C MET A 133 -1.03 -15.75 34.30
N LYS A 134 -1.08 -16.43 35.48
CA LYS A 134 -0.21 -17.58 35.75
C LYS A 134 -0.39 -18.69 34.71
N THR A 135 -1.63 -18.96 34.28
CA THR A 135 -1.90 -19.94 33.22
C THR A 135 -1.25 -19.52 31.91
N LEU A 136 -1.48 -18.26 31.49
CA LEU A 136 -0.95 -17.72 30.21
C LEU A 136 0.59 -17.72 30.20
N GLU A 137 1.22 -17.27 31.29
CA GLU A 137 2.69 -17.25 31.34
C GLU A 137 3.30 -18.69 31.35
N ASN A 138 2.70 -19.59 32.11
CA ASN A 138 3.24 -20.98 32.20
C ASN A 138 3.02 -21.78 30.90
N THR A 139 1.94 -21.45 30.14
CA THR A 139 1.56 -22.23 28.96
C THR A 139 2.15 -21.65 27.66
N ILE A 140 2.10 -20.34 27.49
CA ILE A 140 2.46 -19.68 26.22
C ILE A 140 3.49 -18.55 26.38
N GLY A 141 3.85 -18.14 27.60
CA GLY A 141 4.77 -17.04 27.84
C GLY A 141 4.27 -15.71 27.23
N TYR A 142 3.04 -15.30 27.60
CA TYR A 142 2.37 -14.16 26.93
C TYR A 142 3.18 -12.86 26.98
N LYS A 143 3.89 -12.57 28.10
CA LYS A 143 4.77 -11.40 28.18
C LYS A 143 5.94 -11.52 27.20
N LYS A 144 6.58 -12.70 27.14
CA LYS A 144 7.67 -12.97 26.18
C LYS A 144 7.20 -12.75 24.74
N LYS A 145 5.96 -13.13 24.40
CA LYS A 145 5.36 -12.84 23.10
C LYS A 145 5.27 -11.34 22.84
N LEU A 146 4.87 -10.53 23.84
CA LEU A 146 4.81 -9.07 23.67
C LEU A 146 6.21 -8.45 23.50
N ASP A 147 7.22 -8.97 24.18
CA ASP A 147 8.61 -8.53 24.03
C ASP A 147 9.19 -8.93 22.66
N GLU A 148 8.82 -10.09 22.15
CA GLU A 148 9.16 -10.53 20.80
C GLU A 148 8.55 -9.58 19.74
N ILE A 149 7.27 -9.22 19.88
CA ILE A 149 6.59 -8.22 19.02
C ILE A 149 7.31 -6.87 19.07
N GLU A 150 7.77 -6.42 20.24
CA GLU A 150 8.56 -5.20 20.37
C GLU A 150 9.81 -5.23 19.48
N GLY A 151 10.58 -6.32 19.53
CA GLY A 151 11.75 -6.51 18.68
C GLY A 151 11.43 -6.41 17.19
N LEU A 152 10.31 -7.00 16.75
CA LEU A 152 9.90 -6.96 15.35
C LEU A 152 9.38 -5.59 14.90
N ILE A 153 8.74 -4.83 15.81
CA ILE A 153 8.40 -3.41 15.55
C ILE A 153 9.67 -2.59 15.31
N LEU A 154 10.77 -2.86 16.04
CA LEU A 154 12.04 -2.16 15.82
C LEU A 154 12.66 -2.48 14.46
N VAL A 155 12.54 -3.72 13.97
CA VAL A 155 12.96 -4.10 12.62
C VAL A 155 12.18 -3.29 11.56
N ASN A 156 10.85 -3.26 11.65
CA ASN A 156 10.03 -2.47 10.73
C ASN A 156 10.34 -0.96 10.82
N ALA A 157 10.59 -0.45 12.02
CA ALA A 157 10.91 0.96 12.23
C ALA A 157 12.23 1.37 11.55
N ALA A 158 13.23 0.49 11.53
CA ALA A 158 14.48 0.74 10.80
C ALA A 158 14.22 0.90 9.30
N ILE A 159 13.43 -0.01 8.70
CA ILE A 159 13.05 0.06 7.29
C ILE A 159 12.23 1.34 6.99
N CYS A 160 11.25 1.67 7.84
CA CYS A 160 10.47 2.90 7.68
C CYS A 160 11.34 4.15 7.73
N LYS A 161 12.37 4.18 8.58
CA LYS A 161 13.36 5.25 8.65
C LYS A 161 14.16 5.35 7.35
N ASP A 162 14.64 4.22 6.82
CA ASP A 162 15.38 4.18 5.56
C ASP A 162 14.51 4.63 4.38
N MET A 163 13.23 4.23 4.35
CA MET A 163 12.25 4.71 3.37
C MET A 163 12.10 6.24 3.44
N ALA A 164 11.96 6.80 4.63
CA ALA A 164 11.86 8.25 4.83
C ALA A 164 13.14 8.97 4.36
N GLN A 165 14.32 8.48 4.70
CA GLN A 165 15.59 9.06 4.29
C GLN A 165 15.78 9.02 2.77
N ASN A 166 15.49 7.88 2.14
CA ASN A 166 15.54 7.74 0.69
C ASN A 166 14.60 8.74 0.00
N ALA A 167 13.36 8.88 0.50
CA ALA A 167 12.40 9.84 -0.04
C ALA A 167 12.84 11.29 0.18
N MET A 168 13.36 11.65 1.36
CA MET A 168 13.90 12.99 1.61
C MET A 168 14.99 13.35 0.60
N GLN A 169 15.91 12.43 0.32
CA GLN A 169 16.95 12.61 -0.69
C GLN A 169 16.34 12.77 -2.09
N PHE A 170 15.39 11.92 -2.47
CA PHE A 170 14.77 11.98 -3.79
C PHE A 170 14.02 13.29 -4.04
N TYR A 171 13.23 13.76 -3.05
CA TYR A 171 12.37 14.94 -3.19
C TYR A 171 13.03 16.25 -2.76
N GLY A 172 14.28 16.20 -2.27
CA GLY A 172 14.98 17.38 -1.77
C GLY A 172 14.30 18.00 -0.54
N ILE A 173 13.93 17.16 0.44
CA ILE A 173 13.39 17.59 1.74
C ILE A 173 14.53 17.71 2.73
N GLU A 174 14.71 18.88 3.32
CA GLU A 174 15.67 19.11 4.39
C GLU A 174 15.12 18.58 5.72
N GLN A 175 16.00 18.06 6.58
CA GLN A 175 15.62 17.57 7.91
C GLN A 175 14.88 18.64 8.71
N LYS A 176 15.38 19.89 8.67
CA LYS A 176 14.73 21.01 9.36
C LYS A 176 13.30 21.24 8.90
N GLU A 177 13.01 21.11 7.61
CA GLU A 177 11.63 21.27 7.09
C GLU A 177 10.68 20.20 7.64
N LEU A 178 11.17 18.95 7.70
CA LEU A 178 10.40 17.84 8.29
C LEU A 178 10.20 18.05 9.79
N ASP A 179 11.25 18.45 10.52
CA ASP A 179 11.18 18.69 11.97
C ASP A 179 10.21 19.83 12.30
N ASP A 180 10.26 20.94 11.56
CA ASP A 180 9.33 22.07 11.72
C ASP A 180 7.89 21.64 11.45
N HIS A 181 7.64 20.81 10.44
CA HIS A 181 6.32 20.25 10.14
C HIS A 181 5.80 19.34 11.25
N MET A 182 6.65 18.43 11.74
CA MET A 182 6.32 17.51 12.84
C MET A 182 5.99 18.29 14.11
N ALA A 183 6.83 19.24 14.49
CA ALA A 183 6.64 20.05 15.69
C ALA A 183 5.33 20.84 15.65
N LEU A 184 4.97 21.43 14.49
CA LEU A 184 3.70 22.11 14.30
C LEU A 184 2.52 21.16 14.43
N ALA A 185 2.58 20.00 13.79
CA ALA A 185 1.52 19.01 13.82
C ALA A 185 1.29 18.45 15.23
N GLU A 186 2.36 18.13 15.95
CA GLU A 186 2.31 17.62 17.32
C GLU A 186 1.81 18.69 18.31
N LYS A 187 2.20 19.97 18.11
CA LYS A 187 1.66 21.10 18.87
C LYS A 187 0.15 21.26 18.69
N ASP A 188 -0.37 21.01 17.50
CA ASP A 188 -1.79 21.02 17.17
C ASP A 188 -2.52 19.76 17.68
N GLY A 189 -1.86 18.88 18.43
CA GLY A 189 -2.43 17.64 18.98
C GLY A 189 -2.66 16.56 17.92
N ARG A 190 -2.12 16.71 16.71
CA ARG A 190 -2.22 15.69 15.66
C ARG A 190 -1.23 14.56 15.94
N GLN A 191 -1.53 13.41 15.39
CA GLN A 191 -0.68 12.22 15.50
C GLN A 191 -0.34 11.69 14.11
N ALA A 192 0.88 11.19 13.96
CA ALA A 192 1.35 10.53 12.74
C ALA A 192 0.48 9.31 12.39
N ASP A 193 0.21 9.11 11.11
CA ASP A 193 -0.69 8.06 10.63
C ASP A 193 0.01 6.67 10.66
N LYS A 194 -0.25 5.89 11.72
CA LYS A 194 0.27 4.52 11.84
C LYS A 194 -0.36 3.55 10.86
N PHE A 195 -1.62 3.82 10.43
CA PHE A 195 -2.36 2.90 9.59
C PHE A 195 -1.81 2.90 8.16
N ALA A 196 -1.60 4.08 7.58
CA ALA A 196 -1.08 4.21 6.22
C ALA A 196 0.32 3.59 6.05
N THR A 197 1.20 3.72 7.05
CA THR A 197 2.53 3.07 7.02
C THR A 197 2.43 1.55 7.09
N SER A 198 1.57 1.00 7.99
CA SER A 198 1.32 -0.44 8.06
C SER A 198 0.73 -0.98 6.75
N GLN A 199 -0.18 -0.23 6.13
CA GLN A 199 -0.75 -0.62 4.83
C GLN A 199 0.31 -0.67 3.74
N THR A 200 1.26 0.27 3.70
CA THR A 200 2.35 0.23 2.71
C THR A 200 3.22 -1.03 2.88
N LEU A 201 3.54 -1.44 4.11
CA LEU A 201 4.26 -2.69 4.35
C LEU A 201 3.45 -3.92 3.90
N LYS A 202 2.12 -3.93 4.10
CA LYS A 202 1.24 -4.99 3.61
C LYS A 202 1.14 -5.00 2.08
N HIS A 203 1.16 -3.83 1.45
CA HIS A 203 1.24 -3.75 -0.02
C HIS A 203 2.56 -4.31 -0.56
N TYR A 204 3.68 -4.22 0.17
CA TYR A 204 4.92 -4.91 -0.24
C TYR A 204 4.73 -6.42 -0.28
N VAL A 205 3.95 -7.00 0.64
CA VAL A 205 3.64 -8.45 0.59
C VAL A 205 2.95 -8.80 -0.71
N ARG A 206 1.83 -8.12 -1.04
CA ARG A 206 1.07 -8.39 -2.27
C ARG A 206 1.90 -8.17 -3.52
N ASP A 207 2.60 -7.04 -3.62
CA ASP A 207 3.19 -6.60 -4.86
C ASP A 207 4.61 -7.16 -5.07
N TRP A 208 5.41 -7.32 -4.00
CA TRP A 208 6.84 -7.54 -4.13
C TRP A 208 7.39 -8.74 -3.37
N ALA A 209 6.57 -9.50 -2.64
CA ALA A 209 7.00 -10.72 -1.97
C ALA A 209 6.42 -11.97 -2.64
N ASP A 210 7.00 -13.13 -2.32
CA ASP A 210 6.52 -14.42 -2.84
C ASP A 210 5.14 -14.77 -2.26
N GLU A 211 4.86 -14.40 -1.03
CA GLU A 211 3.58 -14.61 -0.36
C GLU A 211 2.39 -13.94 -1.09
N GLY A 212 2.64 -12.86 -1.82
CA GLY A 212 1.63 -12.18 -2.64
C GLY A 212 1.34 -12.88 -3.98
N LEU A 213 2.06 -13.96 -4.33
CA LEU A 213 1.93 -14.62 -5.63
C LEU A 213 0.51 -15.14 -5.89
N LYS A 214 -0.18 -15.62 -4.85
CA LYS A 214 -1.55 -16.12 -4.98
C LYS A 214 -2.49 -15.01 -5.46
N GLU A 215 -2.52 -13.86 -4.79
CA GLU A 215 -3.35 -12.71 -5.18
C GLU A 215 -3.01 -12.20 -6.59
N ARG A 216 -1.71 -12.10 -6.90
CA ARG A 216 -1.28 -11.68 -8.24
C ARG A 216 -1.71 -12.67 -9.33
N ASN A 217 -1.67 -13.97 -9.08
CA ASN A 217 -2.06 -14.99 -10.04
C ASN A 217 -3.57 -15.04 -10.32
N GLU A 218 -4.39 -14.49 -9.45
CA GLU A 218 -5.84 -14.39 -9.67
C GLU A 218 -6.20 -13.26 -10.66
N ALA A 219 -5.42 -12.17 -10.70
CA ALA A 219 -5.72 -10.99 -11.53
C ALA A 219 -4.75 -10.80 -12.70
N PHE A 220 -3.44 -10.86 -12.48
CA PHE A 220 -2.43 -10.45 -13.46
C PHE A 220 -2.43 -11.29 -14.74
N PRO A 221 -2.58 -12.63 -14.71
CA PRO A 221 -2.58 -13.42 -15.96
C PRO A 221 -3.63 -12.97 -16.97
N CYS A 222 -4.85 -12.63 -16.53
CA CYS A 222 -5.89 -12.09 -17.40
C CYS A 222 -5.42 -10.80 -18.08
N ILE A 223 -4.96 -9.82 -17.31
CA ILE A 223 -4.51 -8.52 -17.83
C ILE A 223 -3.32 -8.68 -18.77
N LEU A 224 -2.32 -9.49 -18.37
CA LEU A 224 -1.09 -9.68 -19.16
C LEU A 224 -1.35 -10.45 -20.45
N SER A 225 -2.26 -11.45 -20.47
CA SER A 225 -2.64 -12.16 -21.71
C SER A 225 -3.41 -11.23 -22.65
N THR A 226 -4.34 -10.44 -22.13
CA THR A 226 -5.06 -9.43 -22.94
C THR A 226 -4.10 -8.43 -23.57
N LEU A 227 -3.13 -7.93 -22.82
CA LEU A 227 -2.11 -7.02 -23.35
C LEU A 227 -1.26 -7.67 -24.43
N LYS A 228 -0.87 -8.95 -24.28
CA LYS A 228 -0.15 -9.71 -25.33
C LYS A 228 -1.00 -9.86 -26.60
N THR A 229 -2.29 -10.15 -26.45
CA THR A 229 -3.22 -10.26 -27.58
C THR A 229 -3.32 -8.91 -28.31
N ILE A 230 -3.51 -7.80 -27.59
CA ILE A 230 -3.52 -6.47 -28.20
C ILE A 230 -2.20 -6.19 -28.91
N LYS A 231 -1.05 -6.48 -28.28
CA LYS A 231 0.26 -6.21 -28.89
C LYS A 231 0.47 -7.00 -30.18
N SER A 232 -0.10 -8.21 -30.30
CA SER A 232 0.01 -9.03 -31.51
C SER A 232 -0.72 -8.46 -32.74
N GLU A 233 -1.62 -7.49 -32.54
CA GLU A 233 -2.29 -6.76 -33.63
C GLU A 233 -1.39 -5.71 -34.29
N TYR A 234 -0.23 -5.40 -33.70
CA TYR A 234 0.70 -4.36 -34.16
C TYR A 234 2.02 -4.95 -34.62
N ALA A 235 2.77 -4.20 -35.43
CA ALA A 235 4.11 -4.61 -35.85
C ALA A 235 5.01 -4.85 -34.61
N GLU A 236 5.97 -5.77 -34.76
CA GLU A 236 6.83 -6.24 -33.67
C GLU A 236 7.61 -5.09 -32.98
N ASP A 237 8.11 -4.15 -33.77
CA ASP A 237 8.88 -2.98 -33.34
C ASP A 237 8.04 -1.84 -32.76
N THR A 238 6.71 -1.89 -32.88
CA THR A 238 5.80 -0.88 -32.35
C THR A 238 5.77 -0.96 -30.81
N LYS A 239 6.07 0.14 -30.13
CA LYS A 239 5.84 0.28 -28.69
C LYS A 239 4.48 0.90 -28.42
N LEU A 240 3.64 0.22 -27.63
CA LEU A 240 2.34 0.73 -27.20
C LEU A 240 2.48 1.46 -25.86
N SER A 241 1.93 2.65 -25.77
CA SER A 241 1.91 3.43 -24.52
C SER A 241 0.79 2.95 -23.61
N VAL A 242 1.16 2.52 -22.41
CA VAL A 242 0.23 1.97 -21.41
C VAL A 242 0.25 2.82 -20.15
N LEU A 243 -0.95 3.15 -19.63
CA LEU A 243 -1.13 3.83 -18.35
C LEU A 243 -1.85 2.92 -17.35
N LEU A 244 -1.31 2.84 -16.13
CA LEU A 244 -1.93 2.14 -15.00
C LEU A 244 -2.17 3.15 -13.86
N PRO A 245 -3.37 3.75 -13.73
CA PRO A 245 -3.68 4.64 -12.63
C PRO A 245 -3.98 3.87 -11.35
N GLY A 246 -3.71 4.50 -10.16
CA GLY A 246 -3.89 3.87 -8.86
C GLY A 246 -2.99 2.66 -8.64
N SER A 247 -1.76 2.74 -9.15
CA SER A 247 -0.85 1.59 -9.24
C SER A 247 -0.32 1.08 -7.90
N GLY A 248 -0.57 1.78 -6.78
CA GLY A 248 -0.01 1.43 -5.48
C GLY A 248 1.51 1.35 -5.50
N LEU A 249 2.07 0.15 -5.28
CA LEU A 249 3.52 -0.07 -5.36
C LEU A 249 4.00 -0.53 -6.75
N GLY A 250 3.16 -0.47 -7.77
CA GLY A 250 3.53 -0.51 -9.18
C GLY A 250 3.81 -1.88 -9.78
N ARG A 251 3.68 -2.99 -9.07
CA ARG A 251 4.10 -4.33 -9.55
C ARG A 251 3.53 -4.70 -10.92
N LEU A 252 2.23 -4.52 -11.13
CA LEU A 252 1.62 -4.83 -12.41
C LEU A 252 2.27 -4.06 -13.57
N GLY A 253 2.62 -2.77 -13.36
CA GLY A 253 3.33 -1.98 -14.36
C GLY A 253 4.70 -2.57 -14.74
N HIS A 254 5.45 -3.09 -13.77
CA HIS A 254 6.72 -3.77 -14.01
C HIS A 254 6.54 -5.09 -14.75
N ASP A 255 5.51 -5.87 -14.40
CA ASP A 255 5.20 -7.11 -15.11
C ASP A 255 4.76 -6.85 -16.57
N VAL A 256 4.01 -5.74 -16.83
CA VAL A 256 3.70 -5.28 -18.20
C VAL A 256 4.97 -4.88 -18.96
N ALA A 257 5.88 -4.13 -18.32
CA ALA A 257 7.15 -3.77 -18.97
C ALA A 257 8.00 -4.99 -19.32
N ASN A 258 7.99 -6.02 -18.47
CA ASN A 258 8.69 -7.28 -18.69
C ASN A 258 8.14 -8.10 -19.90
N LEU A 259 6.90 -7.85 -20.35
CA LEU A 259 6.39 -8.46 -21.59
C LEU A 259 7.13 -7.98 -22.83
N GLY A 260 7.76 -6.80 -22.78
CA GLY A 260 8.33 -6.13 -23.95
C GLY A 260 7.27 -5.49 -24.85
N GLY A 261 7.69 -4.54 -25.70
CA GLY A 261 6.80 -3.86 -26.64
C GLY A 261 5.86 -2.81 -26.03
N PHE A 262 6.03 -2.46 -24.75
CA PHE A 262 5.22 -1.46 -24.05
C PHE A 262 6.07 -0.33 -23.50
N GLU A 263 5.55 0.89 -23.58
CA GLU A 263 6.04 2.06 -22.85
C GLU A 263 5.11 2.30 -21.65
N VAL A 264 5.56 1.90 -20.46
CA VAL A 264 4.70 1.85 -19.27
C VAL A 264 4.81 3.12 -18.44
N THR A 265 3.66 3.71 -18.14
CA THR A 265 3.47 4.79 -17.16
C THR A 265 2.53 4.28 -16.07
N ILE A 266 2.94 4.38 -14.83
CA ILE A 266 2.10 4.15 -13.67
C ILE A 266 1.78 5.49 -13.01
N ASN A 267 0.61 5.60 -12.38
CA ASN A 267 0.21 6.82 -11.67
C ASN A 267 -0.26 6.46 -10.26
N GLU A 268 0.16 7.25 -9.28
CA GLU A 268 -0.26 7.07 -7.90
C GLU A 268 -0.41 8.42 -7.19
N TRP A 269 -1.50 8.56 -6.42
CA TRP A 269 -1.80 9.77 -5.67
C TRP A 269 -1.28 9.73 -4.23
N SER A 270 -1.26 8.56 -3.59
CA SER A 270 -0.87 8.41 -2.19
C SER A 270 0.63 8.64 -2.00
N MET A 271 1.00 9.66 -1.21
CA MET A 271 2.42 9.88 -0.88
C MET A 271 3.02 8.75 -0.04
N PHE A 272 2.21 8.01 0.72
CA PHE A 272 2.67 6.81 1.42
C PHE A 272 3.12 5.73 0.43
N MET A 273 2.31 5.47 -0.59
CA MET A 273 2.67 4.52 -1.65
C MET A 273 3.83 5.03 -2.49
N ASN A 274 3.86 6.32 -2.82
CA ASN A 274 4.96 6.91 -3.59
C ASN A 274 6.31 6.79 -2.86
N VAL A 275 6.37 7.07 -1.55
CA VAL A 275 7.56 6.87 -0.72
C VAL A 275 7.96 5.39 -0.73
N GLY A 276 7.00 4.48 -0.53
CA GLY A 276 7.23 3.04 -0.61
C GLY A 276 7.75 2.60 -1.98
N TYR A 277 7.11 3.05 -3.05
CA TYR A 277 7.53 2.74 -4.42
C TYR A 277 8.96 3.24 -4.71
N ARG A 278 9.30 4.49 -4.35
CA ARG A 278 10.66 5.03 -4.57
C ARG A 278 11.74 4.22 -3.85
N TYR A 279 11.43 3.74 -2.66
CA TYR A 279 12.35 2.86 -1.93
C TYR A 279 12.50 1.49 -2.59
N MET A 280 11.40 0.92 -3.11
CA MET A 280 11.41 -0.33 -3.86
C MET A 280 12.13 -0.18 -5.21
N ASP A 281 11.85 0.89 -5.96
CA ASP A 281 12.45 1.17 -7.27
C ASP A 281 13.98 1.40 -7.19
N ALA A 282 14.49 1.73 -6.00
CA ALA A 282 15.92 1.84 -5.74
C ALA A 282 16.62 0.49 -5.54
N GLN A 283 15.88 -0.61 -5.35
CA GLN A 283 16.48 -1.93 -5.14
C GLN A 283 17.09 -2.48 -6.42
N THR A 284 18.34 -2.94 -6.36
CA THR A 284 19.09 -3.47 -7.50
C THR A 284 19.25 -4.98 -7.48
N SER A 285 18.77 -5.63 -6.41
CA SER A 285 18.77 -7.09 -6.23
C SER A 285 17.52 -7.53 -5.49
N THR A 286 17.23 -8.82 -5.55
CA THR A 286 16.09 -9.43 -4.87
C THR A 286 16.38 -9.68 -3.38
N HIS A 287 15.33 -9.78 -2.56
CA HIS A 287 15.38 -10.16 -1.15
C HIS A 287 16.28 -9.27 -0.27
N THR A 288 16.34 -7.97 -0.60
CA THR A 288 17.15 -7.00 0.13
C THR A 288 16.50 -6.49 1.42
N LEU A 289 15.19 -6.66 1.55
CA LEU A 289 14.40 -6.21 2.68
C LEU A 289 13.81 -7.40 3.42
N THR A 290 13.85 -7.38 4.75
CA THR A 290 13.12 -8.31 5.60
C THR A 290 12.33 -7.53 6.64
N PHE A 291 11.01 -7.75 6.70
CA PHE A 291 10.08 -7.02 7.55
C PHE A 291 8.95 -7.92 8.06
N HIS A 292 8.19 -7.43 9.05
CA HIS A 292 7.14 -8.18 9.73
C HIS A 292 5.81 -7.42 9.66
N PRO A 293 5.05 -7.48 8.54
CA PRO A 293 3.92 -6.59 8.28
C PRO A 293 2.69 -6.88 9.13
N PHE A 294 2.62 -8.05 9.79
CA PHE A 294 1.42 -8.52 10.50
C PHE A 294 1.51 -8.38 12.03
N VAL A 295 2.60 -7.77 12.55
CA VAL A 295 2.79 -7.57 14.00
C VAL A 295 1.89 -6.47 14.59
N ASP A 296 1.16 -5.74 13.75
CA ASP A 296 0.27 -4.65 14.15
C ASP A 296 -1.11 -5.13 14.67
N ALA A 297 -1.41 -6.44 14.56
CA ALA A 297 -2.66 -7.04 15.03
C ALA A 297 -2.46 -8.49 15.48
N MET A 298 -3.05 -8.88 16.63
CA MET A 298 -2.94 -10.25 17.17
C MET A 298 -4.10 -11.16 16.76
N SER A 299 -5.09 -10.67 16.06
CA SER A 299 -6.29 -11.42 15.69
C SER A 299 -6.14 -12.12 14.34
N HIS A 300 -6.93 -13.18 14.16
CA HIS A 300 -7.06 -13.92 12.90
C HIS A 300 -5.78 -14.63 12.42
N HIS A 301 -4.95 -15.12 13.35
CA HIS A 301 -3.80 -15.97 13.05
C HIS A 301 -4.01 -17.38 13.66
N ALA A 302 -3.70 -18.42 12.90
CA ALA A 302 -3.78 -19.79 13.37
C ALA A 302 -2.66 -20.11 14.38
N THR A 303 -1.47 -19.58 14.12
CA THR A 303 -0.31 -19.75 14.98
C THR A 303 0.34 -18.40 15.32
N LYS A 304 1.15 -18.39 16.38
CA LYS A 304 2.00 -17.22 16.67
C LYS A 304 2.96 -16.93 15.52
N GLU A 305 3.48 -17.95 14.88
CA GLU A 305 4.42 -17.85 13.78
C GLU A 305 3.78 -17.16 12.56
N ASP A 306 2.52 -17.46 12.23
CA ASP A 306 1.79 -16.79 11.13
C ASP A 306 1.65 -15.28 11.34
N MET A 307 1.63 -14.82 12.58
CA MET A 307 1.63 -13.39 12.91
C MET A 307 3.03 -12.77 12.84
N LEU A 308 4.05 -13.51 13.25
CA LEU A 308 5.41 -12.98 13.46
C LEU A 308 6.37 -13.26 12.29
N HIS A 309 5.96 -14.08 11.31
CA HIS A 309 6.87 -14.51 10.26
C HIS A 309 7.47 -13.34 9.46
N PRO A 310 8.74 -13.43 9.07
CA PRO A 310 9.37 -12.45 8.22
C PRO A 310 8.86 -12.57 6.78
N ILE A 311 8.75 -11.42 6.11
CA ILE A 311 8.52 -11.31 4.68
C ILE A 311 9.78 -10.76 4.05
N SER A 312 10.16 -11.31 2.89
CA SER A 312 11.32 -10.84 2.12
C SER A 312 10.89 -10.23 0.79
N ALA A 313 11.45 -9.05 0.46
CA ALA A 313 11.16 -8.32 -0.77
C ALA A 313 12.42 -7.56 -1.27
N PRO A 314 12.46 -7.18 -2.57
CA PRO A 314 11.58 -7.62 -3.65
C PRO A 314 11.91 -9.03 -4.12
N ASN A 315 10.92 -9.76 -4.63
CA ASN A 315 11.17 -11.07 -5.25
C ASN A 315 11.57 -10.98 -6.74
N THR A 316 11.52 -9.80 -7.30
CA THR A 316 12.04 -9.47 -8.63
C THR A 316 12.56 -8.04 -8.66
N VAL A 317 13.60 -7.77 -9.42
CA VAL A 317 14.15 -6.42 -9.56
C VAL A 317 13.19 -5.55 -10.36
N PRO A 318 12.88 -4.31 -9.92
CA PRO A 318 12.05 -3.39 -10.67
C PRO A 318 12.58 -3.10 -12.08
N HIS A 319 11.68 -3.12 -13.08
CA HIS A 319 12.05 -2.82 -14.46
C HIS A 319 12.43 -1.33 -14.62
N PRO A 320 13.57 -0.99 -15.23
CA PRO A 320 14.10 0.37 -15.25
C PRO A 320 13.29 1.37 -16.07
N ASP A 321 12.44 0.92 -17.02
CA ASP A 321 11.73 1.80 -17.93
C ASP A 321 10.31 2.17 -17.47
N VAL A 322 9.86 1.66 -16.30
CA VAL A 322 8.54 2.02 -15.75
C VAL A 322 8.59 3.42 -15.15
N LEU A 323 7.76 4.30 -15.67
CA LEU A 323 7.68 5.69 -15.23
C LEU A 323 6.55 5.88 -14.21
N LEU A 324 6.87 6.32 -12.99
CA LEU A 324 5.86 6.78 -12.03
C LEU A 324 5.57 8.27 -12.20
N VAL A 325 4.30 8.60 -12.43
CA VAL A 325 3.73 9.95 -12.40
C VAL A 325 2.91 10.13 -11.11
N GLU A 326 3.40 10.98 -10.21
CA GLU A 326 2.80 11.19 -8.89
C GLU A 326 1.79 12.32 -8.91
N GLY A 327 0.55 12.04 -8.50
CA GLY A 327 -0.50 13.06 -8.41
C GLY A 327 -1.89 12.52 -8.70
N ASP A 328 -2.87 13.40 -8.57
CA ASP A 328 -4.27 13.09 -8.83
C ASP A 328 -4.47 12.73 -10.31
N PHE A 329 -4.98 11.53 -10.57
CA PHE A 329 -5.25 10.99 -11.89
C PHE A 329 -6.04 11.95 -12.78
N ASN A 330 -7.05 12.63 -12.22
CA ASN A 330 -7.90 13.54 -12.98
C ASN A 330 -7.16 14.77 -13.49
N THR A 331 -6.03 15.14 -12.90
CA THR A 331 -5.38 16.44 -13.19
C THR A 331 -3.91 16.33 -13.57
N VAL A 332 -3.18 15.33 -13.07
CA VAL A 332 -1.71 15.26 -13.25
C VAL A 332 -1.29 14.99 -14.70
N LEU A 333 -2.18 14.41 -15.51
CA LEU A 333 -1.96 14.04 -16.90
C LEU A 333 -2.76 14.95 -17.89
N ASN A 334 -3.03 16.19 -17.51
CA ASN A 334 -3.83 17.09 -18.37
C ASN A 334 -3.16 17.43 -19.72
N ASP A 335 -1.84 17.31 -19.80
CA ASP A 335 -1.05 17.51 -21.02
C ASP A 335 -0.96 16.25 -21.91
N LYS A 336 -1.65 15.16 -21.55
CA LYS A 336 -1.55 13.83 -22.19
C LYS A 336 -2.85 13.41 -22.91
N GLU A 337 -3.64 14.37 -23.40
CA GLU A 337 -4.83 14.06 -24.19
C GLU A 337 -4.49 13.21 -25.42
N GLY A 338 -5.24 12.11 -25.64
CA GLY A 338 -5.03 11.20 -26.76
C GLY A 338 -3.64 10.58 -26.82
N HIS A 339 -3.00 10.38 -25.69
CA HIS A 339 -1.60 9.92 -25.64
C HIS A 339 -1.46 8.40 -25.51
N PHE A 340 -2.35 7.73 -24.78
CA PHE A 340 -2.19 6.32 -24.45
C PHE A 340 -2.93 5.42 -25.43
N ASP A 341 -2.26 4.34 -25.84
CA ASP A 341 -2.86 3.26 -26.61
C ASP A 341 -3.76 2.40 -25.72
N ILE A 342 -3.34 2.18 -24.45
CA ILE A 342 -4.04 1.34 -23.51
C ILE A 342 -4.04 2.00 -22.12
N ILE A 343 -5.19 1.91 -21.43
CA ILE A 343 -5.31 2.23 -19.99
C ILE A 343 -5.77 0.95 -19.28
N VAL A 344 -5.10 0.60 -18.19
CA VAL A 344 -5.45 -0.55 -17.35
C VAL A 344 -5.82 -0.06 -15.96
N THR A 345 -7.06 -0.25 -15.56
CA THR A 345 -7.53 0.00 -14.20
C THR A 345 -7.63 -1.31 -13.42
N HIS A 346 -6.87 -1.43 -12.34
CA HIS A 346 -6.82 -2.63 -11.51
C HIS A 346 -7.13 -2.26 -10.06
N PHE A 347 -8.28 -2.68 -9.54
CA PHE A 347 -8.81 -2.30 -8.22
C PHE A 347 -8.80 -0.77 -8.02
N PHE A 348 -9.32 -0.03 -8.99
CA PHE A 348 -9.14 1.42 -9.05
C PHE A 348 -10.45 2.22 -9.18
N ILE A 349 -11.37 1.85 -10.08
CA ILE A 349 -12.48 2.74 -10.44
C ILE A 349 -13.44 3.02 -9.27
N ASP A 350 -13.63 2.07 -8.38
CA ASP A 350 -14.48 2.18 -7.19
C ASP A 350 -13.88 3.05 -6.07
N THR A 351 -12.60 3.41 -6.19
CA THR A 351 -11.95 4.39 -5.30
C THR A 351 -12.35 5.83 -5.62
N ALA A 352 -12.96 6.06 -6.77
CA ALA A 352 -13.37 7.37 -7.23
C ALA A 352 -14.44 7.98 -6.34
N ARG A 353 -14.21 9.21 -5.86
CA ARG A 353 -15.28 10.00 -5.27
C ARG A 353 -16.28 10.47 -6.33
N ASN A 354 -15.79 10.79 -7.53
CA ASN A 354 -16.55 11.09 -8.73
C ASN A 354 -16.18 10.10 -9.83
N LEU A 355 -16.95 9.03 -9.97
CA LEU A 355 -16.71 7.97 -10.94
C LEU A 355 -16.72 8.52 -12.38
N MET A 356 -17.63 9.46 -12.69
CA MET A 356 -17.71 10.07 -14.00
C MET A 356 -16.44 10.84 -14.37
N ALA A 357 -15.79 11.52 -13.41
CA ALA A 357 -14.53 12.20 -13.67
C ALA A 357 -13.39 11.21 -14.01
N TYR A 358 -13.42 9.99 -13.47
CA TYR A 358 -12.48 8.94 -13.88
C TYR A 358 -12.75 8.49 -15.31
N PHE A 359 -14.01 8.26 -15.67
CA PHE A 359 -14.38 7.86 -17.04
C PHE A 359 -14.05 8.94 -18.06
N ASP A 360 -14.37 10.21 -17.78
CA ASP A 360 -13.98 11.36 -18.62
C ASP A 360 -12.45 11.42 -18.81
N THR A 361 -11.69 11.20 -17.73
CA THR A 361 -10.23 11.22 -17.80
C THR A 361 -9.70 10.05 -18.63
N ILE A 362 -10.23 8.84 -18.46
CA ILE A 362 -9.86 7.66 -19.25
C ILE A 362 -10.15 7.94 -20.74
N HIS A 363 -11.36 8.43 -21.04
CA HIS A 363 -11.75 8.75 -22.41
C HIS A 363 -10.82 9.81 -23.03
N ARG A 364 -10.54 10.88 -22.30
CA ARG A 364 -9.67 11.98 -22.76
C ARG A 364 -8.23 11.50 -23.03
N LEU A 365 -7.68 10.68 -22.16
CA LEU A 365 -6.29 10.23 -22.24
C LEU A 365 -6.04 9.17 -23.33
N LEU A 366 -7.06 8.37 -23.68
CA LEU A 366 -6.97 7.38 -24.75
C LEU A 366 -6.93 8.01 -26.14
N LYS A 367 -6.09 7.46 -27.00
CA LYS A 367 -6.13 7.68 -28.46
C LYS A 367 -7.49 7.25 -29.03
N PRO A 368 -7.95 7.80 -30.15
CA PRO A 368 -9.00 7.16 -30.93
C PRO A 368 -8.60 5.70 -31.26
N GLY A 369 -9.49 4.74 -31.06
CA GLY A 369 -9.21 3.31 -31.18
C GLY A 369 -8.42 2.71 -30.04
N GLY A 370 -7.99 3.50 -29.03
CA GLY A 370 -7.32 3.02 -27.83
C GLY A 370 -8.25 2.21 -26.94
N ARG A 371 -7.68 1.33 -26.12
CA ARG A 371 -8.42 0.37 -25.28
C ARG A 371 -8.31 0.67 -23.80
N TRP A 372 -9.41 0.49 -23.07
CA TRP A 372 -9.45 0.49 -21.63
C TRP A 372 -9.78 -0.91 -21.12
N ILE A 373 -8.88 -1.46 -20.29
CA ILE A 373 -9.07 -2.74 -19.59
C ILE A 373 -9.37 -2.41 -18.12
N ASN A 374 -10.48 -2.94 -17.60
CA ASN A 374 -10.80 -2.87 -16.17
C ASN A 374 -10.73 -4.26 -15.54
N PHE A 375 -10.19 -4.34 -14.35
CA PHE A 375 -10.24 -5.50 -13.46
C PHE A 375 -10.41 -5.01 -12.01
N GLY A 376 -11.57 -5.23 -11.39
CA GLY A 376 -11.75 -4.83 -9.99
C GLY A 376 -13.19 -4.88 -9.51
N PRO A 377 -13.38 -4.63 -8.22
CA PRO A 377 -14.70 -4.58 -7.59
C PRO A 377 -15.42 -3.27 -7.89
N LEU A 378 -16.69 -3.21 -7.44
CA LEU A 378 -17.51 -2.00 -7.42
C LEU A 378 -17.89 -1.65 -5.97
N LEU A 379 -16.91 -1.71 -5.05
CA LEU A 379 -17.08 -1.38 -3.65
C LEU A 379 -16.75 0.11 -3.43
N TYR A 380 -17.74 0.96 -3.69
CA TYR A 380 -17.56 2.40 -3.53
C TYR A 380 -17.23 2.78 -2.09
N GLY A 381 -16.23 3.66 -1.91
CA GLY A 381 -15.82 4.16 -0.60
C GLY A 381 -16.86 5.08 0.07
N THR A 382 -16.45 5.74 1.14
CA THR A 382 -17.32 6.66 1.90
C THR A 382 -17.55 7.97 1.14
N GLY A 383 -18.81 8.29 0.85
CA GLY A 383 -19.25 9.57 0.28
C GLY A 383 -18.94 9.77 -1.19
N PRO A 384 -19.13 8.77 -2.06
CA PRO A 384 -19.07 8.96 -3.50
C PRO A 384 -20.21 9.88 -3.95
N PHE A 385 -19.96 10.65 -5.03
CA PHE A 385 -20.99 11.54 -5.60
C PHE A 385 -22.04 10.76 -6.38
N VAL A 386 -21.66 9.61 -6.95
CA VAL A 386 -22.51 8.71 -7.70
C VAL A 386 -22.08 7.27 -7.45
N GLN A 387 -23.03 6.35 -7.35
CA GLN A 387 -22.81 4.92 -7.21
C GLN A 387 -23.64 4.24 -8.30
N LEU A 388 -22.98 3.47 -9.17
CA LEU A 388 -23.60 2.79 -10.29
C LEU A 388 -23.51 1.28 -10.09
N SER A 389 -24.55 0.56 -10.46
CA SER A 389 -24.49 -0.89 -10.67
C SER A 389 -23.62 -1.20 -11.89
N LEU A 390 -23.24 -2.46 -12.07
CA LEU A 390 -22.46 -2.87 -13.24
C LEU A 390 -23.23 -2.62 -14.55
N GLU A 391 -24.53 -2.87 -14.59
CA GLU A 391 -25.38 -2.61 -15.75
C GLU A 391 -25.37 -1.13 -16.12
N GLU A 392 -25.56 -0.23 -15.14
CA GLU A 392 -25.52 1.21 -15.34
C GLU A 392 -24.13 1.68 -15.81
N ILE A 393 -23.04 1.06 -15.34
CA ILE A 393 -21.67 1.35 -15.81
C ILE A 393 -21.56 1.00 -17.31
N ILE A 394 -22.06 -0.16 -17.73
CA ILE A 394 -22.04 -0.58 -19.14
C ILE A 394 -22.75 0.46 -20.00
N GLU A 395 -23.99 0.81 -19.64
CA GLU A 395 -24.80 1.81 -20.38
C GLU A 395 -24.09 3.18 -20.48
N VAL A 396 -23.52 3.65 -19.37
CA VAL A 396 -22.80 4.93 -19.32
C VAL A 396 -21.55 4.89 -20.19
N VAL A 397 -20.76 3.82 -20.12
CA VAL A 397 -19.52 3.66 -20.89
C VAL A 397 -19.83 3.58 -22.38
N GLU A 398 -20.87 2.87 -22.80
CA GLU A 398 -21.35 2.85 -24.20
C GLU A 398 -21.83 4.25 -24.65
N ALA A 399 -22.59 4.95 -23.81
CA ALA A 399 -23.05 6.32 -24.11
C ALA A 399 -21.89 7.33 -24.23
N MET A 400 -20.76 7.07 -23.59
CA MET A 400 -19.53 7.88 -23.71
C MET A 400 -18.71 7.58 -24.98
N GLY A 401 -19.19 6.68 -25.86
CA GLY A 401 -18.52 6.36 -27.12
C GLY A 401 -17.47 5.27 -27.01
N PHE A 402 -17.63 4.35 -26.07
CA PHE A 402 -16.85 3.12 -26.01
C PHE A 402 -17.63 1.94 -26.59
N ALA A 403 -16.94 0.99 -27.19
CA ALA A 403 -17.47 -0.31 -27.60
C ALA A 403 -16.83 -1.43 -26.81
N PHE A 404 -17.64 -2.32 -26.21
CA PHE A 404 -17.13 -3.49 -25.51
C PHE A 404 -16.54 -4.50 -26.49
N GLU A 405 -15.40 -5.08 -26.14
CA GLU A 405 -14.70 -6.12 -26.89
C GLU A 405 -14.48 -7.36 -26.00
N ASP A 406 -14.51 -8.56 -26.58
CA ASP A 406 -14.24 -9.79 -25.80
C ASP A 406 -12.81 -9.77 -25.25
N ILE A 407 -12.68 -10.08 -23.97
CA ILE A 407 -11.41 -10.11 -23.26
C ILE A 407 -10.83 -11.53 -23.10
N GLY A 408 -11.57 -12.55 -23.52
CA GLY A 408 -11.17 -13.94 -23.44
C GLY A 408 -11.63 -14.67 -22.14
N PRO A 409 -11.80 -16.00 -22.23
CA PRO A 409 -12.35 -16.80 -21.13
C PRO A 409 -11.40 -16.95 -19.93
N GLU A 410 -10.11 -16.70 -20.09
CA GLU A 410 -9.13 -16.71 -19.00
C GLU A 410 -9.38 -15.59 -17.97
N CYS A 411 -10.19 -14.60 -18.34
CA CYS A 411 -10.62 -13.49 -17.48
C CYS A 411 -11.90 -13.80 -16.67
N GLY A 412 -12.38 -15.02 -16.70
CA GLY A 412 -13.54 -15.49 -15.94
C GLY A 412 -14.79 -15.72 -16.78
N ASP A 413 -15.90 -16.02 -16.09
CA ASP A 413 -17.19 -16.30 -16.74
C ASP A 413 -17.93 -14.99 -17.07
N LEU A 414 -18.82 -15.03 -18.07
CA LEU A 414 -19.67 -13.87 -18.39
C LEU A 414 -20.57 -13.53 -17.20
N THR A 415 -20.59 -12.26 -16.83
CA THR A 415 -21.50 -11.77 -15.77
C THR A 415 -22.92 -11.65 -16.26
N PHE A 416 -23.11 -11.28 -17.53
CA PHE A 416 -24.41 -11.18 -18.19
C PHE A 416 -24.39 -11.94 -19.50
N GLU A 417 -25.51 -12.61 -19.82
CA GLU A 417 -25.67 -13.24 -21.12
C GLU A 417 -25.71 -12.18 -22.23
N GLY A 418 -24.87 -12.36 -23.25
CA GLY A 418 -24.80 -11.46 -24.40
C GLY A 418 -24.10 -10.12 -24.13
N ARG A 419 -23.37 -9.98 -23.04
CA ARG A 419 -22.51 -8.81 -22.75
C ARG A 419 -21.05 -9.24 -22.56
N GLU A 420 -20.14 -8.48 -23.13
CA GLU A 420 -18.68 -8.74 -23.06
C GLU A 420 -18.06 -8.24 -21.73
N VAL A 421 -18.70 -8.62 -20.63
CA VAL A 421 -18.22 -8.34 -19.26
C VAL A 421 -18.17 -9.63 -18.49
N ARG A 422 -17.04 -9.87 -17.85
CA ARG A 422 -16.74 -11.10 -17.11
C ARG A 422 -16.56 -10.86 -15.63
N SER A 423 -16.68 -11.91 -14.84
CA SER A 423 -16.38 -11.88 -13.41
C SER A 423 -15.35 -12.93 -13.05
N LYS A 424 -14.43 -12.57 -12.19
CA LYS A 424 -13.41 -13.46 -11.67
C LYS A 424 -13.21 -13.24 -10.18
N GLU A 425 -13.18 -14.34 -9.41
CA GLU A 425 -12.84 -14.23 -7.99
C GLU A 425 -11.38 -13.76 -7.86
N ALA A 426 -11.16 -12.75 -7.03
CA ALA A 426 -9.84 -12.22 -6.74
C ALA A 426 -9.74 -11.86 -5.25
N GLU A 427 -8.76 -12.44 -4.56
CA GLU A 427 -8.44 -12.11 -3.18
C GLU A 427 -7.75 -10.75 -3.10
N TYR A 428 -8.01 -10.03 -2.00
CA TYR A 428 -7.36 -8.76 -1.66
C TYR A 428 -7.18 -8.67 -0.14
N GLY A 429 -6.26 -9.48 0.40
CA GLY A 429 -6.14 -9.68 1.85
C GLY A 429 -4.71 -9.51 2.38
N PHE A 430 -3.69 -9.50 1.52
CA PHE A 430 -2.26 -9.40 1.83
C PHE A 430 -1.68 -10.57 2.65
N ASN A 431 -2.47 -11.29 3.44
CA ASN A 431 -1.99 -12.35 4.33
C ASN A 431 -2.65 -13.68 4.02
N VAL A 432 -1.96 -14.50 3.23
CA VAL A 432 -2.43 -15.86 2.85
C VAL A 432 -2.52 -16.84 4.02
N ARG A 433 -1.87 -16.51 5.17
CA ARG A 433 -1.89 -17.32 6.40
C ARG A 433 -2.94 -16.85 7.40
N ALA A 434 -3.70 -15.79 7.11
CA ALA A 434 -4.76 -15.31 7.99
C ALA A 434 -5.94 -16.30 8.04
N LEU A 435 -6.65 -16.33 9.19
CA LEU A 435 -7.91 -17.06 9.34
C LEU A 435 -9.11 -16.35 8.68
N THR A 436 -8.86 -15.23 8.01
CA THR A 436 -9.85 -14.49 7.23
C THR A 436 -9.46 -14.50 5.76
N ARG A 437 -10.48 -14.47 4.89
CA ARG A 437 -10.31 -14.30 3.45
C ARG A 437 -11.17 -13.12 3.01
N TYR A 438 -10.57 -12.23 2.25
CA TYR A 438 -11.26 -11.13 1.58
C TYR A 438 -11.13 -11.35 0.09
N ALA A 439 -12.24 -11.63 -0.57
CA ALA A 439 -12.29 -11.87 -2.01
C ALA A 439 -13.45 -11.08 -2.62
N TYR A 440 -13.29 -10.69 -3.86
CA TYR A 440 -14.29 -10.02 -4.67
C TYR A 440 -14.60 -10.85 -5.90
N LEU A 441 -15.82 -10.79 -6.39
CA LEU A 441 -16.13 -11.11 -7.79
C LEU A 441 -15.75 -9.86 -8.61
N ALA A 442 -14.47 -9.75 -8.91
CA ALA A 442 -13.94 -8.63 -9.68
C ALA A 442 -14.55 -8.62 -11.07
N GLN A 443 -15.03 -7.45 -11.52
CA GLN A 443 -15.61 -7.29 -12.83
C GLN A 443 -14.52 -6.92 -13.84
N VAL A 444 -14.54 -7.63 -14.95
CA VAL A 444 -13.48 -7.58 -15.96
C VAL A 444 -14.07 -7.26 -17.31
N TRP A 445 -13.57 -6.22 -17.96
CA TRP A 445 -13.94 -5.85 -19.32
C TRP A 445 -12.82 -5.16 -20.07
N MET A 446 -12.92 -5.18 -21.38
CA MET A 446 -12.16 -4.37 -22.29
C MET A 446 -13.10 -3.57 -23.17
N VAL A 447 -12.84 -2.27 -23.32
CA VAL A 447 -13.59 -1.40 -24.23
C VAL A 447 -12.65 -0.61 -25.12
N ARG A 448 -13.08 -0.35 -26.36
CA ARG A 448 -12.38 0.48 -27.31
C ARG A 448 -13.05 1.83 -27.46
N LYS A 449 -12.26 2.92 -27.42
CA LYS A 449 -12.72 4.27 -27.73
C LYS A 449 -13.01 4.39 -29.23
N MET A 450 -14.24 4.74 -29.57
CA MET A 450 -14.71 4.87 -30.96
C MET A 450 -14.35 6.22 -31.57
#